data_bff34645486fbaeacbdf0e6a82e5f2e3
#
_entry.id   bff34645486fbaeacbdf0e6a82e5f2e3
#
_cell.length_a   1.000
_cell.length_b   1.000
_cell.length_c   1.000
_cell.angle_alpha   90.00
_cell.angle_beta   90.00
_cell.angle_gamma   90.00
#
_symmetry.space_group_name_H-M   'P 1'
#
loop_
_entity.id
_entity.type
_entity.pdbx_description
1 polymer ?
#
loop_
_entity_poly.entity_id
_entity_poly.type
_entity_poly.pdbx_seq_one_letter_code
_entity_poly.pdbx_strand_id
1 'polypeptide(L)'
;GDFPMDVDRLRSRLRSATLVLGDVAETVGGFVDTYEPPPIGFVAFDLDYWSSTVSALRLFDEAIERFLPRVFCYMDDVIGSDVEIHCEFVGELLAIREFNDTHEDRKLAPINALAHKRPVPAIWNDQIWVLHGFTHPSYGTYIPQPRAEVFDLALKS
;
A
#
# COMPACT_ATOMS: atom_id res chain seq x y z
N GLY A 1 -10.64 3.89 21.25
CA GLY A 1 -9.19 3.73 21.21
C GLY A 1 -8.53 4.46 22.35
N ASP A 2 -7.47 3.91 22.85
CA ASP A 2 -6.72 4.44 24.01
C ASP A 2 -5.87 5.68 23.68
N PHE A 3 -5.81 6.05 22.41
CA PHE A 3 -5.03 7.18 21.92
C PHE A 3 -5.92 8.22 21.24
N PRO A 4 -6.40 9.24 21.96
CA PRO A 4 -7.16 10.32 21.34
C PRO A 4 -6.28 11.09 20.34
N MET A 5 -6.74 11.19 19.10
CA MET A 5 -6.05 11.96 18.08
C MET A 5 -6.25 13.46 18.33
N ASP A 6 -5.13 14.20 18.47
CA ASP A 6 -5.13 15.65 18.44
C ASP A 6 -5.10 16.13 16.97
N VAL A 7 -6.28 16.34 16.41
CA VAL A 7 -6.47 16.72 15.00
C VAL A 7 -5.80 18.05 14.67
N ASP A 8 -5.86 19.03 15.56
CA ASP A 8 -5.29 20.35 15.31
C ASP A 8 -3.76 20.32 15.32
N ARG A 9 -3.20 19.54 16.22
CA ARG A 9 -1.76 19.29 16.25
C ARG A 9 -1.31 18.53 15.00
N LEU A 10 -2.08 17.53 14.54
CA LEU A 10 -1.77 16.79 13.32
C LEU A 10 -1.82 17.72 12.11
N ARG A 11 -2.88 18.50 11.94
CA ARG A 11 -3.01 19.50 10.87
C ARG A 11 -1.84 20.48 10.83
N SER A 12 -1.39 20.95 11.98
CA SER A 12 -0.27 21.88 12.08
C SER A 12 1.06 21.30 11.58
N ARG A 13 1.20 19.98 11.57
CA ARG A 13 2.40 19.26 11.11
C ARG A 13 2.35 18.88 9.63
N LEU A 14 1.16 18.70 9.08
CA LEU A 14 0.97 18.34 7.68
C LEU A 14 1.16 19.58 6.80
N ARG A 15 2.21 19.60 5.97
CA ARG A 15 2.52 20.74 5.07
C ARG A 15 2.08 20.49 3.63
N SER A 16 2.05 19.23 3.20
CA SER A 16 1.80 18.84 1.81
C SER A 16 0.85 17.66 1.69
N ALA A 17 0.14 17.33 2.76
CA ALA A 17 -0.83 16.23 2.78
C ALA A 17 -2.23 16.76 3.10
N THR A 18 -3.24 16.17 2.48
CA THR A 18 -4.64 16.39 2.79
C THR A 18 -5.07 15.39 3.87
N LEU A 19 -5.68 15.89 4.94
CA LEU A 19 -6.22 15.07 6.01
C LEU A 19 -7.71 14.84 5.76
N VAL A 20 -8.08 13.59 5.49
CA VAL A 20 -9.46 13.14 5.37
C VAL A 20 -9.85 12.47 6.69
N LEU A 21 -10.84 13.03 7.38
CA LEU A 21 -11.31 12.53 8.67
C LEU A 21 -12.63 11.79 8.51
N GLY A 22 -12.75 10.67 9.17
CA GLY A 22 -13.96 9.86 9.18
C GLY A 22 -13.65 8.36 9.18
N ASP A 23 -14.69 7.57 9.21
CA ASP A 23 -14.58 6.13 9.02
C ASP A 23 -14.13 5.83 7.58
N VAL A 24 -13.16 4.96 7.43
CA VAL A 24 -12.65 4.57 6.11
C VAL A 24 -13.76 3.98 5.24
N ALA A 25 -14.71 3.27 5.83
CA ALA A 25 -15.86 2.70 5.11
C ALA A 25 -16.75 3.76 4.45
N GLU A 26 -16.78 4.98 5.03
CA GLU A 26 -17.56 6.11 4.52
C GLU A 26 -16.76 7.01 3.58
N THR A 27 -15.46 7.11 3.79
CA THR A 27 -14.61 8.10 3.13
C THR A 27 -13.91 7.57 1.87
N VAL A 28 -13.64 6.28 1.79
CA VAL A 28 -12.86 5.69 0.68
C VAL A 28 -13.62 5.70 -0.64
N GLY A 29 -14.94 5.42 -0.60
CA GLY A 29 -15.75 5.25 -1.82
C GLY A 29 -15.97 6.52 -2.65
N GLY A 30 -15.62 7.69 -2.15
CA GLY A 30 -15.70 8.95 -2.91
C GLY A 30 -14.35 9.67 -3.00
N PHE A 31 -13.29 9.01 -2.54
CA PHE A 31 -11.97 9.64 -2.43
C PHE A 31 -11.42 10.09 -3.78
N VAL A 32 -11.43 9.21 -4.77
CA VAL A 32 -10.86 9.50 -6.08
C VAL A 32 -11.61 10.61 -6.80
N ASP A 33 -12.94 10.61 -6.73
CA ASP A 33 -13.77 11.63 -7.36
C ASP A 33 -13.71 12.98 -6.65
N THR A 34 -13.54 12.95 -5.32
CA THR A 34 -13.49 14.19 -4.51
C THR A 34 -12.15 14.90 -4.60
N TYR A 35 -11.05 14.16 -4.62
CA TYR A 35 -9.70 14.72 -4.52
C TYR A 35 -8.93 14.68 -5.84
N GLU A 36 -9.43 13.96 -6.85
CA GLU A 36 -8.83 13.84 -8.19
C GLU A 36 -7.29 13.62 -8.13
N PRO A 37 -6.80 12.65 -7.35
CA PRO A 37 -5.38 12.43 -7.25
C PRO A 37 -4.79 12.02 -8.61
N PRO A 38 -3.51 12.31 -8.87
CA PRO A 38 -2.81 11.68 -9.99
C PRO A 38 -2.83 10.15 -9.82
N PRO A 39 -2.52 9.36 -10.88
CA PRO A 39 -2.52 7.91 -10.78
C PRO A 39 -1.76 7.41 -9.54
N ILE A 40 -2.45 6.65 -8.70
CA ILE A 40 -1.95 6.20 -7.41
C ILE A 40 -0.88 5.14 -7.61
N GLY A 41 0.30 5.36 -7.06
CA GLY A 41 1.45 4.44 -7.16
C GLY A 41 1.89 3.83 -5.83
N PHE A 42 1.37 4.34 -4.71
CA PHE A 42 1.67 3.83 -3.37
C PHE A 42 0.48 4.02 -2.44
N VAL A 43 0.20 3.02 -1.62
CA VAL A 43 -0.80 3.07 -0.54
C VAL A 43 -0.20 2.43 0.71
N ALA A 44 -0.40 3.03 1.87
CA ALA A 44 -0.09 2.41 3.16
C ALA A 44 -1.38 2.06 3.89
N PHE A 45 -1.48 0.82 4.36
CA PHE A 45 -2.54 0.31 5.21
C PHE A 45 -1.98 0.10 6.62
N ASP A 46 -2.69 0.61 7.61
CA ASP A 46 -2.37 0.53 9.05
C ASP A 46 -3.73 0.59 9.76
N LEU A 47 -4.41 -0.55 9.79
CA LEU A 47 -5.85 -0.61 10.07
C LEU A 47 -6.26 -1.65 11.11
N ASP A 48 -5.34 -2.39 11.69
CA ASP A 48 -5.51 -3.42 12.74
C ASP A 48 -6.61 -4.49 12.45
N TYR A 49 -7.76 -4.09 11.89
CA TYR A 49 -8.94 -4.94 11.79
C TYR A 49 -9.26 -5.35 10.35
N TRP A 50 -9.66 -6.61 10.19
CA TRP A 50 -10.17 -7.14 8.93
C TRP A 50 -11.24 -6.24 8.30
N SER A 51 -12.23 -5.77 9.08
CA SER A 51 -13.33 -4.95 8.54
C SER A 51 -12.88 -3.60 7.99
N SER A 52 -11.92 -2.97 8.64
CA SER A 52 -11.34 -1.71 8.19
C SER A 52 -10.52 -1.91 6.93
N THR A 53 -9.76 -3.00 6.86
CA THR A 53 -8.96 -3.36 5.68
C THR A 53 -9.85 -3.69 4.48
N VAL A 54 -10.91 -4.48 4.66
CA VAL A 54 -11.90 -4.74 3.60
C VAL A 54 -12.48 -3.43 3.06
N SER A 55 -12.83 -2.50 3.96
CA SER A 55 -13.35 -1.20 3.56
C SER A 55 -12.32 -0.38 2.79
N ALA A 56 -11.08 -0.33 3.24
CA ALA A 56 -10.01 0.42 2.60
C ALA A 56 -9.60 -0.16 1.24
N LEU A 57 -9.62 -1.48 1.08
CA LEU A 57 -9.33 -2.16 -0.19
C LEU A 57 -10.33 -1.80 -1.30
N ARG A 58 -11.52 -1.27 -0.96
CA ARG A 58 -12.47 -0.71 -1.93
C ARG A 58 -11.89 0.46 -2.74
N LEU A 59 -10.83 1.09 -2.28
CA LEU A 59 -10.08 2.03 -3.11
C LEU A 59 -9.66 1.38 -4.43
N PHE A 60 -9.35 0.11 -4.42
CA PHE A 60 -8.91 -0.64 -5.59
C PHE A 60 -10.05 -1.15 -6.48
N ASP A 61 -11.32 -0.87 -6.14
CA ASP A 61 -12.47 -1.10 -7.02
C ASP A 61 -12.58 -0.01 -8.12
N GLU A 62 -11.89 1.10 -7.95
CA GLU A 62 -11.86 2.19 -8.93
C GLU A 62 -11.28 1.74 -10.29
N ALA A 63 -11.55 2.54 -11.33
CA ALA A 63 -11.04 2.28 -12.67
C ALA A 63 -9.52 2.11 -12.68
N ILE A 64 -9.05 1.10 -13.40
CA ILE A 64 -7.63 0.68 -13.33
C ILE A 64 -6.66 1.81 -13.75
N GLU A 65 -7.11 2.75 -14.58
CA GLU A 65 -6.35 3.91 -15.04
C GLU A 65 -6.12 4.96 -13.94
N ARG A 66 -6.83 4.85 -12.81
CA ARG A 66 -6.61 5.67 -11.62
C ARG A 66 -5.35 5.26 -10.85
N PHE A 67 -4.72 4.18 -11.25
CA PHE A 67 -3.54 3.60 -10.62
C PHE A 67 -2.37 3.51 -11.59
N LEU A 68 -1.16 3.39 -11.05
CA LEU A 68 -0.04 2.85 -11.82
C LEU A 68 -0.26 1.34 -12.06
N PRO A 69 0.29 0.76 -13.12
CA PRO A 69 0.10 -0.66 -13.44
C PRO A 69 0.54 -1.61 -12.31
N ARG A 70 1.39 -1.12 -11.43
CA ARG A 70 1.83 -1.77 -10.19
C ARG A 70 1.84 -0.73 -9.09
N VAL A 71 0.98 -0.91 -8.07
CA VAL A 71 0.91 -0.03 -6.91
C VAL A 71 1.65 -0.71 -5.76
N PHE A 72 2.65 -0.04 -5.21
CA PHE A 72 3.28 -0.54 -3.99
C PHE A 72 2.35 -0.31 -2.81
N CYS A 73 2.21 -1.34 -1.98
CA CYS A 73 1.39 -1.28 -0.79
C CYS A 73 2.25 -1.63 0.42
N TYR A 74 2.18 -0.80 1.45
CA TYR A 74 2.68 -1.14 2.76
C TYR A 74 1.50 -1.67 3.58
N MET A 75 1.61 -2.89 4.09
CA MET A 75 0.60 -3.58 4.88
C MET A 75 1.17 -3.77 6.28
N ASP A 76 0.71 -3.01 7.27
CA ASP A 76 1.33 -3.00 8.61
C ASP A 76 1.04 -4.28 9.39
N ASP A 77 -0.20 -4.76 9.30
CA ASP A 77 -0.71 -5.83 10.14
C ASP A 77 -0.69 -7.22 9.46
N VAL A 78 0.14 -7.43 8.44
CA VAL A 78 0.35 -8.75 7.81
C VAL A 78 1.40 -9.59 8.55
N ILE A 79 2.15 -8.98 9.44
CA ILE A 79 3.09 -9.61 10.34
C ILE A 79 2.73 -9.23 11.78
N GLY A 80 2.85 -10.16 12.68
CA GLY A 80 2.56 -9.94 14.09
C GLY A 80 3.64 -10.53 14.99
N SER A 81 3.45 -10.41 16.27
CA SER A 81 4.28 -11.06 17.27
C SER A 81 4.05 -12.58 17.27
N ASP A 82 4.95 -13.32 17.93
CA ASP A 82 4.82 -14.76 18.12
C ASP A 82 3.52 -15.16 18.86
N VAL A 83 2.85 -14.21 19.50
CA VAL A 83 1.58 -14.41 20.20
C VAL A 83 0.38 -14.25 19.27
N GLU A 84 0.45 -13.32 18.31
CA GLU A 84 -0.66 -12.99 17.40
C GLU A 84 -0.80 -14.02 16.28
N ILE A 85 0.30 -14.60 15.82
CA ILE A 85 0.36 -15.68 14.83
C ILE A 85 -0.55 -15.37 13.62
N HIS A 86 -0.25 -14.31 12.90
CA HIS A 86 -1.01 -13.88 11.72
C HIS A 86 -0.98 -14.96 10.61
N CYS A 87 -2.09 -15.13 9.94
CA CYS A 87 -2.24 -16.06 8.82
C CYS A 87 -3.29 -15.56 7.81
N GLU A 88 -3.38 -16.20 6.66
CA GLU A 88 -4.32 -15.84 5.58
C GLU A 88 -5.82 -15.96 5.95
N PHE A 89 -6.13 -16.36 7.15
CA PHE A 89 -7.51 -16.55 7.64
C PHE A 89 -7.92 -15.51 8.69
N VAL A 90 -7.08 -14.53 9.00
CA VAL A 90 -7.35 -13.49 10.00
C VAL A 90 -6.83 -12.13 9.54
N GLY A 91 -7.40 -11.04 10.09
CA GLY A 91 -6.92 -9.67 9.95
C GLY A 91 -6.77 -9.20 8.50
N GLU A 92 -5.72 -8.45 8.24
CA GLU A 92 -5.38 -7.92 6.91
C GLU A 92 -5.16 -9.03 5.87
N LEU A 93 -4.52 -10.14 6.24
CA LEU A 93 -4.26 -11.25 5.32
C LEU A 93 -5.56 -11.91 4.83
N LEU A 94 -6.58 -12.04 5.70
CA LEU A 94 -7.90 -12.51 5.28
C LEU A 94 -8.56 -11.53 4.31
N ALA A 95 -8.51 -10.23 4.59
CA ALA A 95 -9.09 -9.21 3.71
C ALA A 95 -8.42 -9.21 2.32
N ILE A 96 -7.09 -9.35 2.27
CA ILE A 96 -6.32 -9.47 1.03
C ILE A 96 -6.74 -10.73 0.25
N ARG A 97 -6.91 -11.85 0.92
CA ARG A 97 -7.35 -13.08 0.27
C ARG A 97 -8.73 -12.92 -0.35
N GLU A 98 -9.70 -12.39 0.42
CA GLU A 98 -11.06 -12.15 -0.07
C GLU A 98 -11.08 -11.17 -1.25
N PHE A 99 -10.29 -10.10 -1.19
CA PHE A 99 -10.09 -9.19 -2.31
C PHE A 99 -9.55 -9.95 -3.54
N ASN A 100 -8.53 -10.76 -3.36
CA ASN A 100 -7.95 -11.54 -4.44
C ASN A 100 -8.92 -12.57 -5.03
N ASP A 101 -9.79 -13.15 -4.22
CA ASP A 101 -10.78 -14.15 -4.66
C ASP A 101 -11.89 -13.50 -5.50
N THR A 102 -12.20 -12.24 -5.25
CA THR A 102 -13.27 -11.49 -5.94
C THR A 102 -12.84 -10.72 -7.18
N HIS A 103 -11.54 -10.49 -7.38
CA HIS A 103 -11.00 -9.73 -8.50
C HIS A 103 -10.13 -10.61 -9.40
N GLU A 104 -10.50 -10.73 -10.70
CA GLU A 104 -9.71 -11.47 -11.68
C GLU A 104 -8.67 -10.61 -12.38
N ASP A 105 -8.98 -9.33 -12.57
CA ASP A 105 -8.18 -8.35 -13.32
C ASP A 105 -7.04 -7.72 -12.52
N ARG A 106 -7.06 -7.89 -11.20
CA ARG A 106 -6.05 -7.33 -10.28
C ARG A 106 -5.83 -8.24 -9.08
N LYS A 107 -4.62 -8.26 -8.57
CA LYS A 107 -4.25 -9.07 -7.40
C LYS A 107 -3.25 -8.33 -6.53
N LEU A 108 -3.42 -8.44 -5.24
CA LEU A 108 -2.47 -7.94 -4.23
C LEU A 108 -1.60 -9.12 -3.77
N ALA A 109 -0.29 -8.99 -3.92
CA ALA A 109 0.65 -10.06 -3.60
C ALA A 109 1.94 -9.53 -2.95
N PRO A 110 2.58 -10.30 -2.05
CA PRO A 110 3.87 -9.93 -1.48
C PRO A 110 4.97 -10.00 -2.54
N ILE A 111 6.02 -9.21 -2.36
CA ILE A 111 7.20 -9.29 -3.22
C ILE A 111 8.07 -10.47 -2.75
N ASN A 112 8.01 -11.58 -3.46
CA ASN A 112 8.75 -12.78 -3.12
C ASN A 112 10.26 -12.53 -2.98
N ALA A 113 10.81 -12.99 -1.87
CA ALA A 113 12.23 -12.91 -1.54
C ALA A 113 12.79 -11.47 -1.45
N LEU A 114 11.94 -10.48 -1.17
CA LEU A 114 12.40 -9.09 -1.05
C LEU A 114 13.48 -8.94 0.03
N ALA A 115 13.28 -9.54 1.20
CA ALA A 115 14.24 -9.52 2.30
C ALA A 115 15.63 -10.03 1.89
N HIS A 116 15.70 -11.05 1.02
CA HIS A 116 16.96 -11.60 0.53
C HIS A 116 17.67 -10.73 -0.52
N LYS A 117 16.96 -9.79 -1.11
CA LYS A 117 17.50 -8.86 -2.13
C LYS A 117 17.97 -7.54 -1.54
N ARG A 118 17.69 -7.30 -0.27
CA ARG A 118 18.07 -6.07 0.41
C ARG A 118 19.41 -6.22 1.12
N PRO A 119 20.26 -5.18 1.10
CA PRO A 119 21.55 -5.23 1.78
C PRO A 119 21.42 -5.29 3.30
N VAL A 120 20.30 -4.84 3.85
CA VAL A 120 19.98 -4.90 5.28
C VAL A 120 18.68 -5.68 5.46
N PRO A 121 18.71 -6.85 6.14
CA PRO A 121 17.50 -7.55 6.53
C PRO A 121 16.66 -6.70 7.47
N ALA A 122 15.37 -6.58 7.19
CA ALA A 122 14.44 -5.86 8.03
C ALA A 122 13.05 -6.49 7.90
N ILE A 123 12.34 -6.60 9.01
CA ILE A 123 11.02 -7.24 9.08
C ILE A 123 10.01 -6.56 8.15
N TRP A 124 10.07 -5.24 8.02
CA TRP A 124 9.21 -4.47 7.13
C TRP A 124 9.30 -4.86 5.65
N ASN A 125 10.29 -5.66 5.24
CA ASN A 125 10.32 -6.18 3.87
C ASN A 125 9.14 -7.11 3.59
N ASP A 126 8.63 -7.82 4.59
CA ASP A 126 7.50 -8.72 4.44
C ASP A 126 6.16 -7.96 4.44
N GLN A 127 6.17 -6.68 4.85
CA GLN A 127 5.04 -5.76 4.79
C GLN A 127 4.91 -5.05 3.42
N ILE A 128 5.86 -5.26 2.50
CA ILE A 128 5.80 -4.64 1.16
C ILE A 128 5.12 -5.58 0.17
N TRP A 129 3.98 -5.14 -0.31
CA TRP A 129 3.13 -5.83 -1.26
C TRP A 129 3.01 -5.02 -2.56
N VAL A 130 2.46 -5.63 -3.59
CA VAL A 130 2.16 -4.96 -4.86
C VAL A 130 0.76 -5.34 -5.31
N LEU A 131 -0.07 -4.33 -5.58
CA LEU A 131 -1.25 -4.51 -6.40
C LEU A 131 -0.83 -4.57 -7.86
N HIS A 132 -1.11 -5.66 -8.52
CA HIS A 132 -0.90 -5.88 -9.94
C HIS A 132 -2.21 -5.62 -10.69
N GLY A 133 -2.27 -4.57 -11.51
CA GLY A 133 -3.41 -4.28 -12.39
C GLY A 133 -3.20 -4.92 -13.76
N PHE A 134 -3.54 -6.19 -13.94
CA PHE A 134 -3.23 -6.97 -15.13
C PHE A 134 -3.85 -6.42 -16.41
N THR A 135 -5.00 -5.77 -16.31
CA THR A 135 -5.70 -5.14 -17.44
C THR A 135 -5.24 -3.71 -17.72
N HIS A 136 -4.36 -3.14 -16.91
CA HIS A 136 -3.84 -1.80 -17.15
C HIS A 136 -3.07 -1.75 -18.48
N PRO A 137 -3.34 -0.75 -19.36
CA PRO A 137 -2.73 -0.68 -20.71
C PRO A 137 -1.20 -0.75 -20.71
N SER A 138 -0.57 -0.24 -19.67
CA SER A 138 0.89 -0.23 -19.51
C SER A 138 1.46 -1.39 -18.69
N TYR A 139 0.64 -2.36 -18.24
CA TYR A 139 1.12 -3.42 -17.37
C TYR A 139 2.22 -4.27 -18.02
N GLY A 140 2.07 -4.61 -19.29
CA GLY A 140 3.06 -5.37 -20.08
C GLY A 140 4.20 -4.54 -20.64
N THR A 141 4.21 -3.22 -20.43
CA THR A 141 5.25 -2.35 -20.98
C THR A 141 6.52 -2.49 -20.15
N TYR A 142 7.64 -2.77 -20.85
CA TYR A 142 8.96 -2.80 -20.22
C TYR A 142 9.34 -1.38 -19.75
N ILE A 143 9.60 -1.23 -18.48
CA ILE A 143 10.17 0.00 -17.91
C ILE A 143 11.70 -0.21 -17.90
N PRO A 144 12.45 0.45 -18.79
CA PRO A 144 13.91 0.34 -18.75
C PRO A 144 14.40 0.84 -17.39
N GLN A 145 15.21 0.04 -16.71
CA GLN A 145 15.89 0.54 -15.52
C GLN A 145 16.74 1.75 -15.97
N PRO A 146 16.66 2.88 -15.28
CA PRO A 146 17.63 3.94 -15.51
C PRO A 146 19.01 3.30 -15.39
N ARG A 147 19.89 3.52 -16.38
CA ARG A 147 21.28 3.12 -16.23
C ARG A 147 21.73 3.66 -14.89
N ALA A 148 22.21 2.77 -14.02
CA ALA A 148 22.82 3.20 -12.78
C ALA A 148 23.90 4.22 -13.16
N GLU A 149 23.63 5.50 -12.97
CA GLU A 149 24.67 6.50 -12.99
C GLU A 149 25.59 6.10 -11.85
N VAL A 150 26.77 5.63 -12.22
CA VAL A 150 27.83 5.41 -11.26
C VAL A 150 28.20 6.82 -10.80
N PHE A 151 27.65 7.20 -9.63
CA PHE A 151 28.09 8.42 -8.97
C PHE A 151 29.56 8.19 -8.59
N ASP A 152 30.47 8.80 -9.34
CA ASP A 152 31.85 8.91 -8.94
C ASP A 152 31.89 9.64 -7.60
N LEU A 153 32.06 8.88 -6.52
CA LEU A 153 32.37 9.42 -5.22
C LEU A 153 33.77 10.04 -5.32
N ALA A 154 33.84 11.30 -5.68
CA ALA A 154 35.07 12.06 -5.59
C ALA A 154 35.48 12.08 -4.12
N LEU A 155 36.41 11.22 -3.75
CA LEU A 155 37.09 11.28 -2.48
C LEU A 155 37.82 12.62 -2.44
N LYS A 156 37.38 13.54 -1.58
CA LYS A 156 38.14 14.74 -1.27
C LYS A 156 39.42 14.29 -0.57
N SER A 157 40.53 14.45 -1.28
CA SER A 157 41.89 14.39 -0.71
C SER A 157 42.11 15.51 0.29
#